data_cc72ac23274cd99cdf3ef5aa3ca688a9
#
_entry.id   cc72ac23274cd99cdf3ef5aa3ca688a9
#
_cell.length_a   1.000
_cell.length_b   1.000
_cell.length_c   1.000
_cell.angle_alpha   90.00
_cell.angle_beta   90.00
_cell.angle_gamma   90.00
#
_symmetry.space_group_name_H-M   'P 1'
#
loop_
_entity.id
_entity.type
_entity.pdbx_description
1 polymer ?
#
loop_
_entity_poly.entity_id
_entity_poly.type
_entity_poly.pdbx_seq_one_letter_code
_entity_poly.pdbx_strand_id
1 'polypeptide(L)'
;MKTSRFLLRGFRRPREIACFALGKLERQVLEEAWRQGEVSVRDIYRAFGERIAYTTLMTTLDRLFKKNLLERRKDGRAFLYAPLVSPDTFDQRIKEDVIDGLLGHGADGVEPVLACIVDTISERDRELLDELDRLVQEKKKELRRRS
;
A
#
# COMPACT_ATOMS: atom_id res chain seq x y z
N MET A 1 0.78 -6.16 14.51
CA MET A 1 0.73 -5.92 13.05
C MET A 1 0.55 -7.19 12.24
N LYS A 2 1.44 -8.13 12.33
CA LYS A 2 1.30 -9.45 11.67
C LYS A 2 0.07 -10.22 12.14
N THR A 3 -0.24 -10.18 13.42
CA THR A 3 -1.44 -10.78 14.01
C THR A 3 -2.73 -10.24 13.42
N SER A 4 -2.78 -8.94 13.19
CA SER A 4 -3.96 -8.28 12.62
C SER A 4 -4.25 -8.77 11.20
N ARG A 5 -3.23 -8.96 10.38
CA ARG A 5 -3.38 -9.46 9.02
C ARG A 5 -3.76 -10.92 8.98
N PHE A 6 -3.20 -11.68 9.88
CA PHE A 6 -3.52 -13.09 10.00
C PHE A 6 -4.99 -13.32 10.41
N LEU A 7 -5.46 -12.56 11.40
CA LEU A 7 -6.85 -12.61 11.85
C LEU A 7 -7.85 -12.21 10.78
N LEU A 8 -7.40 -11.45 9.78
CA LEU A 8 -8.25 -10.90 8.74
C LEU A 8 -8.21 -11.68 7.42
N ARG A 9 -7.68 -12.88 7.44
CA ARG A 9 -7.62 -13.72 6.24
C ARG A 9 -8.95 -13.95 5.54
N GLY A 10 -10.04 -13.93 6.28
CA GLY A 10 -11.39 -13.99 5.70
C GLY A 10 -12.07 -12.62 5.59
N PHE A 11 -11.50 -11.62 6.25
CA PHE A 11 -12.07 -10.27 6.35
C PHE A 11 -10.96 -9.25 6.19
N ARG A 12 -10.86 -8.66 5.03
CA ARG A 12 -9.98 -7.52 4.85
C ARG A 12 -10.60 -6.30 5.47
N ARG A 13 -9.84 -5.61 6.29
CA ARG A 13 -10.27 -4.31 6.78
C ARG A 13 -10.40 -3.35 5.60
N PRO A 14 -11.40 -2.45 5.62
CA PRO A 14 -11.56 -1.46 4.56
C PRO A 14 -10.28 -0.68 4.24
N ARG A 15 -9.47 -0.38 5.24
CA ARG A 15 -8.20 0.33 5.06
C ARG A 15 -7.08 -0.47 4.40
N GLU A 16 -7.06 -1.80 4.53
CA GLU A 16 -6.10 -2.65 3.81
C GLU A 16 -6.47 -2.73 2.33
N ILE A 17 -7.75 -2.88 2.05
CA ILE A 17 -8.29 -2.80 0.68
C ILE A 17 -8.03 -1.41 0.09
N ALA A 18 -8.18 -0.37 0.89
CA ALA A 18 -8.01 1.02 0.45
C ALA A 18 -6.57 1.35 0.04
N CYS A 19 -5.55 0.66 0.58
CA CYS A 19 -4.16 0.94 0.22
C CYS A 19 -3.86 0.73 -1.26
N PHE A 20 -4.32 -0.35 -1.86
CA PHE A 20 -4.10 -0.55 -3.29
C PHE A 20 -5.27 -0.09 -4.17
N ALA A 21 -6.40 0.25 -3.56
CA ALA A 21 -7.53 0.88 -4.24
C ALA A 21 -7.45 2.42 -4.21
N LEU A 22 -6.25 2.96 -3.96
CA LEU A 22 -6.03 4.39 -3.87
C LEU A 22 -6.26 5.06 -5.23
N GLY A 23 -7.12 6.08 -5.26
CA GLY A 23 -7.39 6.85 -6.46
C GLY A 23 -6.19 7.70 -6.87
N LYS A 24 -6.17 8.12 -8.12
CA LYS A 24 -5.08 8.93 -8.68
C LYS A 24 -4.82 10.21 -7.87
N LEU A 25 -5.87 10.96 -7.55
CA LEU A 25 -5.74 12.19 -6.79
C LEU A 25 -5.27 11.94 -5.36
N GLU A 26 -5.81 10.90 -4.71
CA GLU A 26 -5.38 10.51 -3.37
C GLU A 26 -3.89 10.19 -3.34
N ARG A 27 -3.40 9.49 -4.35
CA ARG A 27 -1.98 9.18 -4.47
C ARG A 27 -1.13 10.42 -4.67
N GLN A 28 -1.54 11.33 -5.54
CA GLN A 28 -0.83 12.59 -5.77
C GLN A 28 -0.78 13.46 -4.52
N VAL A 29 -1.87 13.52 -3.76
CA VAL A 29 -1.92 14.26 -2.48
C VAL A 29 -1.00 13.62 -1.44
N LEU A 30 -0.99 12.30 -1.35
CA LEU A 30 -0.11 11.58 -0.44
C LEU A 30 1.37 11.80 -0.80
N GLU A 31 1.72 11.74 -2.08
CA GLU A 31 3.07 12.02 -2.58
C GLU A 31 3.51 13.45 -2.21
N GLU A 32 2.61 14.42 -2.34
CA GLU A 32 2.90 15.80 -1.95
C GLU A 32 3.08 15.94 -0.43
N ALA A 33 2.29 15.22 0.36
CA ALA A 33 2.46 15.18 1.81
C ALA A 33 3.82 14.57 2.21
N TRP A 34 4.27 13.53 1.52
CA TRP A 34 5.61 12.98 1.75
C TRP A 34 6.70 14.01 1.43
N ARG A 35 6.51 14.78 0.37
CA ARG A 35 7.49 15.77 -0.05
C ARG A 35 7.59 16.95 0.94
N GLN A 36 6.46 17.42 1.44
CA GLN A 36 6.42 18.60 2.32
C GLN A 36 6.51 18.26 3.81
N GLY A 37 6.13 17.04 4.20
CA GLY A 37 6.00 16.65 5.60
C GLY A 37 4.61 16.94 6.14
N GLU A 38 4.45 17.98 6.94
CA GLU A 38 3.16 18.41 7.46
C GLU A 38 2.52 19.42 6.52
N VAL A 39 1.25 19.22 6.16
CA VAL A 39 0.55 20.06 5.18
C VAL A 39 -0.86 20.42 5.66
N SER A 40 -1.28 21.63 5.30
CA SER A 40 -2.69 22.05 5.35
C SER A 40 -3.35 21.81 3.99
N VAL A 41 -4.68 21.91 3.96
CA VAL A 41 -5.42 21.91 2.68
C VAL A 41 -4.91 23.01 1.74
N ARG A 42 -4.61 24.18 2.31
CA ARG A 42 -4.09 25.31 1.53
C ARG A 42 -2.74 25.03 0.91
N ASP A 43 -1.86 24.33 1.61
CA ASP A 43 -0.55 23.96 1.10
C ASP A 43 -0.69 23.05 -0.12
N ILE A 44 -1.56 22.06 -0.04
CA ILE A 44 -1.85 21.16 -1.17
C ILE A 44 -2.50 21.91 -2.32
N TYR A 45 -3.44 22.80 -2.03
CA TYR A 45 -4.12 23.64 -3.03
C TYR A 45 -3.11 24.46 -3.84
N ARG A 46 -2.17 25.09 -3.15
CA ARG A 46 -1.09 25.85 -3.80
C ARG A 46 -0.14 24.96 -4.58
N ALA A 47 0.22 23.82 -4.02
CA ALA A 47 1.12 22.87 -4.68
C ALA A 47 0.55 22.38 -6.02
N PHE A 48 -0.76 22.24 -6.11
CA PHE A 48 -1.45 21.84 -7.34
C PHE A 48 -1.80 23.01 -8.26
N GLY A 49 -1.24 24.19 -7.99
CA GLY A 49 -1.44 25.36 -8.83
C GLY A 49 -2.87 25.89 -8.83
N GLU A 50 -3.61 25.63 -7.76
CA GLU A 50 -5.00 26.08 -7.57
C GLU A 50 -5.98 25.58 -8.64
N ARG A 51 -5.61 24.48 -9.34
CA ARG A 51 -6.39 23.91 -10.43
C ARG A 51 -7.45 22.91 -9.99
N ILE A 52 -7.33 22.40 -8.77
CA ILE A 52 -8.27 21.44 -8.19
C ILE A 52 -9.07 22.19 -7.10
N ALA A 53 -10.38 21.97 -7.05
CA ALA A 53 -11.23 22.64 -6.07
C ALA A 53 -10.75 22.39 -4.64
N TYR A 54 -10.72 23.42 -3.84
CA TYR A 54 -10.32 23.38 -2.44
C TYR A 54 -11.10 22.31 -1.65
N THR A 55 -12.41 22.25 -1.86
CA THR A 55 -13.29 21.27 -1.22
C THR A 55 -12.96 19.83 -1.63
N THR A 56 -12.55 19.62 -2.87
CA THR A 56 -12.10 18.31 -3.34
C THR A 56 -10.84 17.87 -2.60
N LEU A 57 -9.91 18.77 -2.40
CA LEU A 57 -8.68 18.49 -1.65
C LEU A 57 -8.95 18.24 -0.18
N MET A 58 -9.87 19.00 0.43
CA MET A 58 -10.35 18.74 1.80
C MET A 58 -10.85 17.29 1.95
N THR A 59 -11.73 16.89 1.04
CA THR A 59 -12.31 15.55 1.04
C THR A 59 -11.23 14.48 0.82
N THR A 60 -10.29 14.75 -0.06
CA THR A 60 -9.18 13.82 -0.37
C THR A 60 -8.29 13.62 0.86
N LEU A 61 -7.91 14.69 1.54
CA LEU A 61 -7.12 14.62 2.77
C LEU A 61 -7.87 13.89 3.89
N ASP A 62 -9.15 14.17 4.04
CA ASP A 62 -10.00 13.46 5.01
C ASP A 62 -10.08 11.96 4.72
N ARG A 63 -10.21 11.59 3.46
CA ARG A 63 -10.17 10.17 3.05
C ARG A 63 -8.84 9.50 3.37
N LEU A 64 -7.71 10.15 3.09
CA LEU A 64 -6.39 9.63 3.43
C LEU A 64 -6.21 9.48 4.94
N PHE A 65 -6.73 10.42 5.71
CA PHE A 65 -6.78 10.30 7.18
C PHE A 65 -7.60 9.08 7.62
N LYS A 66 -8.80 8.91 7.08
CA LYS A 66 -9.68 7.77 7.40
C LYS A 66 -9.09 6.43 6.98
N LYS A 67 -8.27 6.42 5.93
CA LYS A 67 -7.52 5.24 5.48
C LYS A 67 -6.26 4.97 6.29
N ASN A 68 -5.96 5.77 7.29
CA ASN A 68 -4.75 5.70 8.13
C ASN A 68 -3.42 5.86 7.36
N LEU A 69 -3.45 6.64 6.31
CA LEU A 69 -2.26 7.02 5.57
C LEU A 69 -1.70 8.36 6.02
N LEU A 70 -2.57 9.20 6.56
CA LEU A 70 -2.22 10.46 7.21
C LEU A 70 -2.75 10.48 8.64
N GLU A 71 -2.04 11.14 9.52
CA GLU A 71 -2.56 11.64 10.79
C GLU A 71 -2.94 13.10 10.63
N ARG A 72 -3.71 13.64 11.56
CA ARG A 72 -4.05 15.05 11.57
C ARG A 72 -4.10 15.61 12.98
N ARG A 73 -3.75 16.86 13.10
CA ARG A 73 -3.91 17.63 14.33
C ARG A 73 -4.58 18.97 14.04
N LYS A 74 -5.28 19.48 15.01
CA LYS A 74 -5.88 20.82 14.93
C LYS A 74 -4.81 21.88 15.09
N ASP A 75 -4.86 22.88 14.22
CA ASP A 75 -4.07 24.10 14.32
C ASP A 75 -5.01 25.30 14.11
N GLY A 76 -5.48 25.87 15.21
CA GLY A 76 -6.55 26.86 15.16
C GLY A 76 -7.85 26.27 14.62
N ARG A 77 -8.36 26.81 13.51
CA ARG A 77 -9.57 26.32 12.84
C ARG A 77 -9.29 25.34 11.72
N ALA A 78 -8.03 25.15 11.38
CA ALA A 78 -7.61 24.24 10.31
C ALA A 78 -7.06 22.95 10.86
N PHE A 79 -6.97 21.95 9.99
CA PHE A 79 -6.23 20.71 10.26
C PHE A 79 -4.89 20.75 9.55
N LEU A 80 -3.87 20.21 10.21
CA LEU A 80 -2.61 19.87 9.60
C LEU A 80 -2.51 18.37 9.49
N TYR A 81 -2.09 17.88 8.35
CA TYR A 81 -1.97 16.47 8.02
C TYR A 81 -0.51 16.09 7.84
N ALA A 82 -0.11 14.96 8.37
CA ALA A 82 1.24 14.42 8.21
C ALA A 82 1.19 12.93 7.86
N PRO A 83 2.14 12.44 7.04
CA PRO A 83 2.15 11.02 6.70
C PRO A 83 2.34 10.12 7.93
N LEU A 84 1.50 9.10 8.05
CA LEU A 84 1.65 8.03 9.05
C LEU A 84 2.59 6.94 8.56
N VAL A 85 2.79 6.85 7.27
CA VAL A 85 3.61 5.81 6.64
C VAL A 85 4.61 6.46 5.71
N SER A 86 5.82 5.89 5.66
CA SER A 86 6.81 6.28 4.66
C SER A 86 6.43 5.75 3.28
N PRO A 87 7.00 6.31 2.19
CA PRO A 87 6.82 5.74 0.85
C PRO A 87 7.16 4.26 0.79
N ASP A 88 8.27 3.85 1.39
CA ASP A 88 8.72 2.45 1.40
C ASP A 88 7.74 1.55 2.16
N THR A 89 7.26 1.99 3.31
CA THR A 89 6.26 1.25 4.08
C THR A 89 4.94 1.14 3.33
N PHE A 90 4.53 2.18 2.63
CA PHE A 90 3.33 2.19 1.81
C PHE A 90 3.44 1.18 0.66
N ASP A 91 4.55 1.22 -0.09
CA ASP A 91 4.79 0.29 -1.19
C ASP A 91 4.86 -1.16 -0.70
N GLN A 92 5.48 -1.39 0.44
CA GLN A 92 5.54 -2.71 1.06
C GLN A 92 4.15 -3.21 1.45
N ARG A 93 3.32 -2.36 2.04
CA ARG A 93 1.93 -2.72 2.39
C ARG A 93 1.10 -3.07 1.16
N ILE A 94 1.24 -2.31 0.08
CA ILE A 94 0.54 -2.63 -1.18
C ILE A 94 0.96 -4.01 -1.69
N LYS A 95 2.25 -4.29 -1.73
CA LYS A 95 2.76 -5.60 -2.17
C LYS A 95 2.19 -6.73 -1.31
N GLU A 96 2.24 -6.57 0.00
CA GLU A 96 1.72 -7.56 0.93
C GLU A 96 0.21 -7.77 0.80
N ASP A 97 -0.55 -6.70 0.65
CA ASP A 97 -2.00 -6.77 0.48
C ASP A 97 -2.39 -7.46 -0.83
N VAL A 98 -1.69 -7.17 -1.92
CA VAL A 98 -1.91 -7.83 -3.21
C VAL A 98 -1.62 -9.34 -3.08
N ILE A 99 -0.49 -9.70 -2.49
CA ILE A 99 -0.10 -11.11 -2.30
C ILE A 99 -1.10 -11.83 -1.38
N ASP A 100 -1.45 -11.24 -0.25
CA ASP A 100 -2.45 -11.81 0.66
C ASP A 100 -3.81 -11.99 -0.03
N GLY A 101 -4.18 -11.04 -0.88
CA GLY A 101 -5.40 -11.13 -1.69
C GLY A 101 -5.38 -12.30 -2.67
N LEU A 102 -4.25 -12.50 -3.34
CA LEU A 102 -4.08 -13.61 -4.28
C LEU A 102 -4.06 -14.98 -3.57
N LEU A 103 -3.35 -15.08 -2.45
CA LEU A 103 -3.18 -16.33 -1.72
C LEU A 103 -4.37 -16.66 -0.81
N GLY A 104 -5.13 -15.68 -0.37
CA GLY A 104 -6.21 -15.83 0.60
C GLY A 104 -7.58 -16.20 0.03
N HIS A 105 -7.77 -16.14 -1.28
CA HIS A 105 -9.10 -16.25 -1.92
C HIS A 105 -9.28 -17.49 -2.79
N GLY A 106 -8.39 -18.45 -2.75
CA GLY A 106 -8.50 -19.64 -3.58
C GLY A 106 -9.40 -20.71 -2.98
N ALA A 107 -10.64 -20.84 -3.47
CA ALA A 107 -11.46 -22.01 -3.21
C ALA A 107 -10.78 -23.30 -3.73
N ASP A 108 -9.95 -23.16 -4.74
CA ASP A 108 -9.20 -24.25 -5.40
C ASP A 108 -7.78 -24.39 -4.89
N GLY A 109 -7.40 -23.67 -3.81
CA GLY A 109 -6.08 -23.71 -3.24
C GLY A 109 -5.11 -22.67 -3.82
N VAL A 110 -3.89 -22.68 -3.33
CA VAL A 110 -2.84 -21.71 -3.65
C VAL A 110 -2.06 -22.09 -4.91
N GLU A 111 -2.05 -23.37 -5.26
CA GLU A 111 -1.24 -23.90 -6.35
C GLU A 111 -1.49 -23.26 -7.71
N PRO A 112 -2.75 -23.02 -8.15
CA PRO A 112 -2.99 -22.33 -9.42
C PRO A 112 -2.44 -20.92 -9.45
N VAL A 113 -2.45 -20.21 -8.33
CA VAL A 113 -1.89 -18.85 -8.21
C VAL A 113 -0.36 -18.90 -8.36
N LEU A 114 0.30 -19.84 -7.69
CA LEU A 114 1.74 -20.01 -7.77
C LEU A 114 2.17 -20.37 -9.20
N ALA A 115 1.44 -21.28 -9.84
CA ALA A 115 1.70 -21.65 -11.24
C ALA A 115 1.56 -20.43 -12.17
N CYS A 116 0.51 -19.65 -12.00
CA CYS A 116 0.30 -18.43 -12.79
C CYS A 116 1.44 -17.41 -12.61
N ILE A 117 1.95 -17.25 -11.40
CA ILE A 117 3.10 -16.37 -11.12
C ILE A 117 4.35 -16.87 -11.89
N VAL A 118 4.64 -18.15 -11.80
CA VAL A 118 5.79 -18.75 -12.49
C VAL A 118 5.67 -18.62 -14.00
N ASP A 119 4.50 -18.89 -14.57
CA ASP A 119 4.25 -18.76 -16.00
C ASP A 119 4.42 -17.32 -16.46
N THR A 120 3.83 -16.37 -15.74
CA THR A 120 3.92 -14.93 -16.06
C THR A 120 5.36 -14.44 -16.03
N ILE A 121 6.14 -14.87 -15.05
CA ILE A 121 7.55 -14.50 -14.93
C ILE A 121 8.36 -15.09 -16.08
N SER A 122 8.15 -16.37 -16.39
CA SER A 122 8.91 -17.05 -17.45
C SER A 122 8.63 -16.49 -18.84
N GLU A 123 7.42 -16.00 -19.09
CA GLU A 123 7.07 -15.32 -20.34
C GLU A 123 7.75 -13.94 -20.50
N ARG A 124 8.01 -13.28 -19.39
CA ARG A 124 8.62 -11.95 -19.41
C ARG A 124 10.12 -11.97 -19.51
N ASP A 125 10.76 -12.80 -18.70
CA ASP A 125 12.21 -12.82 -18.59
C ASP A 125 12.67 -14.08 -17.86
N ARG A 126 13.51 -14.85 -18.52
CA ARG A 126 14.12 -16.06 -17.94
C ARG A 126 14.97 -15.75 -16.71
N GLU A 127 15.64 -14.60 -16.69
CA GLU A 127 16.48 -14.18 -15.56
C GLU A 127 15.66 -13.98 -14.29
N LEU A 128 14.42 -13.51 -14.42
CA LEU A 128 13.50 -13.37 -13.27
C LEU A 128 13.11 -14.74 -12.70
N LEU A 129 13.01 -15.75 -13.54
CA LEU A 129 12.70 -17.10 -13.06
C LEU A 129 13.87 -17.65 -12.25
N ASP A 130 15.10 -17.46 -12.72
CA ASP A 130 16.31 -17.86 -12.00
C ASP A 130 16.43 -17.10 -10.66
N GLU A 131 16.12 -15.82 -10.66
CA GLU A 131 16.09 -15.01 -9.44
C GLU A 131 15.04 -15.51 -8.45
N LEU A 132 13.85 -15.86 -8.94
CA LEU A 132 12.81 -16.45 -8.09
C LEU A 132 13.28 -17.76 -7.46
N ASP A 133 13.91 -18.64 -8.24
CA ASP A 133 14.46 -19.90 -7.73
C ASP A 133 15.53 -19.64 -6.66
N ARG A 134 16.41 -18.68 -6.90
CA ARG A 134 17.43 -18.28 -5.92
C ARG A 134 16.81 -17.84 -4.60
N LEU A 135 15.81 -16.97 -4.66
CA LEU A 135 15.11 -16.45 -3.47
C LEU A 135 14.40 -17.58 -2.72
N VAL A 136 13.77 -18.51 -3.43
CA VAL A 136 13.12 -19.68 -2.83
C VAL A 136 14.15 -20.56 -2.11
N GLN A 137 15.29 -20.84 -2.72
CA GLN A 137 16.35 -21.66 -2.11
C GLN A 137 16.93 -20.99 -0.86
N GLU A 138 17.18 -19.71 -0.92
CA GLU A 138 17.67 -18.94 0.24
C GLU A 138 16.66 -19.01 1.41
N LYS A 139 15.39 -18.84 1.11
CA LYS A 139 14.35 -18.89 2.13
C LYS A 139 14.23 -20.27 2.77
N LYS A 140 14.31 -21.31 1.98
CA LYS A 140 14.33 -22.69 2.49
C LYS A 140 15.51 -22.94 3.42
N LYS A 141 16.70 -22.44 3.09
CA LYS A 141 17.89 -22.54 3.94
C LYS A 141 17.71 -21.79 5.25
N GLU A 142 17.17 -20.58 5.20
CA GLU A 142 16.89 -19.78 6.38
C GLU A 142 15.93 -20.51 7.33
N LEU A 143 14.84 -21.05 6.80
CA LEU A 143 13.86 -21.78 7.59
C LEU A 143 14.43 -23.04 8.23
N ARG A 144 15.31 -23.76 7.52
CA ARG A 144 16.00 -24.93 8.07
C ARG A 144 16.94 -24.59 9.22
N ARG A 145 17.58 -23.41 9.20
CA ARG A 145 18.44 -22.95 10.30
C ARG A 145 17.65 -22.58 11.55
N ARG A 146 16.38 -22.20 11.38
CA ARG A 146 15.49 -21.81 12.51
C ARG A 146 14.81 -22.98 13.18
N SER A 147 14.77 -24.11 12.54
CA SER A 147 14.26 -25.35 13.11
C SER A 147 15.42 -26.21 13.63
#